data_8ec2fa4fb292eda343f178e166cdfd8c
#
_entry.id   8ec2fa4fb292eda343f178e166cdfd8c
#
_cell.length_a   1.000
_cell.length_b   1.000
_cell.length_c   1.000
_cell.angle_alpha   90.00
_cell.angle_beta   90.00
_cell.angle_gamma   90.00
#
_symmetry.space_group_name_H-M   'P 1'
#
loop_
_entity.id
_entity.type
_entity.pdbx_description
1 polymer ?
#
loop_
_entity_poly.entity_id
_entity_poly.type
_entity_poly.pdbx_seq_one_letter_code
_entity_poly.pdbx_strand_id
1 'polypeptide(L)'
;MDAIGSSSGGSRNRRITTSSSASNGGSRSPLCGGRRRVVATKNDGWSNPFLANNTVKKLQRREITSNRHRSGAITKSVHRFRNFRLTERYDMHDPVGQCSLVLPLLMRRAKVIEIVVVHDIVFALASSGVCAAFSRGTNKTICFLNIYPDEVIRSLFYNKNNDSLITVSVYASDNFSSLKCRSIRIEYIQRGKPDEGFPLFETESLKWPGFVEFDDVNEKVLTYSAQDSIYKVFDLKNYTLLYSITDRQVEEIKISPGIMLLIFSRGQSHVPLKILSIEDGTVLKDFNHLLHRNKKVDFIEQFNEKLLVKQDNENLQILDVRNAEVKEVGSTEFMTPSAFIFLYENQLFLTFRNQTVSVWNFRGELVTSFEDHVLSHPDCNTNNIYITSDQDLIVSFCKADNDQATDTRAGSINISNIWTGKCIAKINSSNAMPSKDEQEGSSSNKRQVEVNMVEEALEDITALYFDEEHNEIYTGNSNGLVHVWSN
;
A
#
# COMPACT_ATOMS: atom_id res chain seq x y z
N MET A 1 -41.32 -20.22 22.40
CA MET A 1 -40.42 -20.76 23.42
C MET A 1 -39.21 -21.26 22.69
N ASP A 2 -38.37 -20.37 22.23
CA ASP A 2 -37.14 -19.83 22.82
C ASP A 2 -35.99 -20.81 22.83
N ALA A 3 -35.09 -20.62 21.88
CA ALA A 3 -33.66 -20.77 22.08
C ALA A 3 -32.92 -20.01 20.98
N ILE A 4 -32.56 -18.79 21.29
CA ILE A 4 -31.67 -17.95 20.52
C ILE A 4 -30.25 -18.42 20.82
N GLY A 5 -29.60 -19.04 19.84
CA GLY A 5 -28.17 -19.35 19.86
C GLY A 5 -27.38 -18.19 19.26
N SER A 6 -26.79 -17.34 20.09
CA SER A 6 -25.86 -16.29 19.70
C SER A 6 -24.54 -16.92 19.25
N SER A 7 -24.30 -16.99 17.94
CA SER A 7 -22.97 -17.24 17.42
C SER A 7 -22.18 -15.93 17.36
N SER A 8 -21.23 -15.79 18.26
CA SER A 8 -20.19 -14.76 18.23
C SER A 8 -19.37 -14.92 16.95
N GLY A 9 -19.62 -14.05 15.98
CA GLY A 9 -18.81 -13.91 14.78
C GLY A 9 -17.45 -13.34 15.13
N GLY A 10 -16.43 -14.20 15.18
CA GLY A 10 -15.04 -13.78 15.23
C GLY A 10 -14.70 -13.03 13.94
N SER A 11 -14.54 -11.73 14.05
CA SER A 11 -13.96 -10.88 13.01
C SER A 11 -12.55 -11.35 12.71
N ARG A 12 -12.37 -12.14 11.65
CA ARG A 12 -11.05 -12.43 11.12
C ARG A 12 -10.57 -11.19 10.40
N ASN A 13 -9.73 -10.41 11.07
CA ASN A 13 -8.99 -9.32 10.44
C ASN A 13 -8.16 -9.88 9.29
N ARG A 14 -8.63 -9.68 8.07
CA ARG A 14 -7.80 -9.83 6.88
C ARG A 14 -6.74 -8.74 6.93
N ARG A 15 -5.52 -9.11 7.26
CA ARG A 15 -4.37 -8.34 6.84
C ARG A 15 -4.29 -8.46 5.32
N ILE A 16 -4.71 -7.41 4.63
CA ILE A 16 -4.20 -7.15 3.31
C ILE A 16 -2.74 -6.76 3.58
N THR A 17 -1.81 -7.66 3.34
CA THR A 17 -0.43 -7.28 3.14
C THR A 17 -0.43 -6.48 1.83
N THR A 18 -0.77 -5.21 1.92
CA THR A 18 -0.37 -4.29 0.90
C THR A 18 1.14 -4.25 1.02
N SER A 19 1.83 -5.06 0.20
CA SER A 19 3.15 -4.67 -0.22
C SER A 19 2.95 -3.22 -0.65
N SER A 20 3.45 -2.27 0.16
CA SER A 20 3.47 -0.89 -0.25
C SER A 20 4.29 -0.88 -1.53
N SER A 21 3.60 -1.03 -2.65
CA SER A 21 4.18 -0.82 -3.95
C SER A 21 4.54 0.65 -3.99
N ALA A 22 5.75 0.96 -3.54
CA ALA A 22 6.40 2.19 -3.86
C ALA A 22 6.51 2.20 -5.38
N SER A 23 5.56 2.88 -6.01
CA SER A 23 5.51 3.02 -7.46
C SER A 23 6.74 3.80 -7.89
N ASN A 24 7.79 3.10 -8.31
CA ASN A 24 8.95 3.71 -8.93
C ASN A 24 8.58 4.19 -10.33
N GLY A 25 7.99 5.36 -10.44
CA GLY A 25 7.81 6.11 -11.68
C GLY A 25 9.13 6.76 -12.10
N GLY A 26 10.00 6.03 -12.74
CA GLY A 26 11.20 6.56 -13.39
C GLY A 26 11.17 6.28 -14.88
N SER A 27 10.47 7.06 -15.67
CA SER A 27 10.58 7.05 -17.13
C SER A 27 11.86 7.77 -17.55
N ARG A 28 12.85 7.03 -18.02
CA ARG A 28 13.93 7.58 -18.85
C ARG A 28 13.78 7.06 -20.27
N SER A 29 13.62 7.99 -21.19
CA SER A 29 13.65 7.77 -22.64
C SER A 29 14.89 7.00 -23.08
N PRO A 30 14.81 6.11 -24.08
CA PRO A 30 15.96 5.39 -24.59
C PRO A 30 16.72 6.23 -25.62
N LEU A 31 17.96 6.58 -25.30
CA LEU A 31 18.94 6.95 -26.31
C LEU A 31 19.65 5.69 -26.81
N CYS A 32 19.66 5.54 -28.12
CA CYS A 32 20.33 4.51 -28.92
C CYS A 32 21.81 4.35 -28.58
N GLY A 33 22.31 3.10 -28.57
CA GLY A 33 23.73 2.85 -28.74
C GLY A 33 24.26 1.53 -28.22
N GLY A 34 24.52 0.58 -29.09
CA GLY A 34 25.69 -0.30 -29.01
C GLY A 34 25.52 -1.65 -28.30
N ARG A 35 25.25 -2.71 -29.08
CA ARG A 35 25.46 -4.12 -28.69
C ARG A 35 26.91 -4.36 -28.25
N ARG A 36 27.11 -4.86 -27.02
CA ARG A 36 28.27 -5.73 -26.69
C ARG A 36 27.76 -6.97 -25.96
N ARG A 37 28.00 -8.15 -26.58
CA ARG A 37 27.87 -9.45 -25.92
C ARG A 37 28.88 -9.52 -24.77
N VAL A 38 28.41 -9.82 -23.59
CA VAL A 38 29.25 -10.27 -22.47
C VAL A 38 28.86 -11.71 -22.17
N VAL A 39 29.88 -12.58 -22.30
CA VAL A 39 29.83 -14.01 -22.00
C VAL A 39 29.64 -14.17 -20.49
N ALA A 40 28.58 -14.87 -20.06
CA ALA A 40 28.33 -15.19 -18.68
C ALA A 40 29.21 -16.35 -18.25
N THR A 41 30.14 -16.12 -17.34
CA THR A 41 30.79 -17.17 -16.55
C THR A 41 29.84 -17.54 -15.39
N LYS A 42 29.52 -18.83 -15.32
CA LYS A 42 28.80 -19.42 -14.17
C LYS A 42 29.68 -19.27 -12.93
N ASN A 43 29.18 -18.54 -11.95
CA ASN A 43 29.62 -18.66 -10.58
C ASN A 43 28.36 -18.90 -9.73
N ASP A 44 28.36 -20.04 -9.07
CA ASP A 44 27.34 -20.49 -8.12
C ASP A 44 27.35 -19.56 -6.90
N GLY A 45 26.42 -18.64 -6.86
CA GLY A 45 26.19 -17.73 -5.75
C GLY A 45 24.89 -16.99 -6.01
N TRP A 46 23.97 -17.10 -5.12
CA TRP A 46 22.68 -16.43 -5.08
C TRP A 46 22.85 -14.91 -5.27
N SER A 47 22.93 -14.43 -6.50
CA SER A 47 22.95 -13.01 -6.83
C SER A 47 21.62 -12.65 -7.50
N ASN A 48 20.70 -12.17 -6.70
CA ASN A 48 19.48 -11.54 -7.17
C ASN A 48 19.86 -10.32 -8.03
N PRO A 49 19.48 -10.24 -9.33
CA PRO A 49 19.84 -9.12 -10.20
C PRO A 49 19.34 -7.76 -9.70
N PHE A 50 18.32 -7.73 -8.85
CA PHE A 50 17.86 -6.50 -8.17
C PHE A 50 18.83 -6.00 -7.10
N LEU A 51 19.64 -6.88 -6.48
CA LEU A 51 20.68 -6.49 -5.52
C LEU A 51 21.86 -5.80 -6.20
N ALA A 52 22.17 -6.10 -7.45
CA ALA A 52 23.27 -5.46 -8.19
C ALA A 52 23.00 -3.96 -8.42
N ASN A 53 21.79 -3.60 -8.84
CA ASN A 53 21.38 -2.20 -8.98
C ASN A 53 21.36 -1.46 -7.62
N ASN A 54 21.02 -2.16 -6.56
CA ASN A 54 21.01 -1.64 -5.20
C ASN A 54 22.43 -1.40 -4.66
N THR A 55 23.41 -2.21 -5.06
CA THR A 55 24.82 -2.05 -4.64
C THR A 55 25.45 -0.82 -5.26
N VAL A 56 25.19 -0.52 -6.52
CA VAL A 56 25.67 0.70 -7.19
C VAL A 56 25.01 1.94 -6.58
N LYS A 57 23.70 1.92 -6.34
CA LYS A 57 23.00 3.00 -5.61
C LYS A 57 23.51 3.16 -4.17
N LYS A 58 23.82 2.05 -3.47
CA LYS A 58 24.43 2.09 -2.13
C LYS A 58 25.84 2.68 -2.14
N LEU A 59 26.66 2.34 -3.13
CA LEU A 59 28.00 2.91 -3.29
C LEU A 59 27.89 4.39 -3.65
N GLN A 60 27.04 4.78 -4.59
CA GLN A 60 26.78 6.18 -4.91
C GLN A 60 26.26 6.97 -3.70
N ARG A 61 25.36 6.40 -2.89
CA ARG A 61 24.90 7.03 -1.65
C ARG A 61 26.02 7.12 -0.60
N ARG A 62 26.90 6.12 -0.46
CA ARG A 62 28.06 6.18 0.45
C ARG A 62 29.08 7.23 0.03
N GLU A 63 29.36 7.37 -1.25
CA GLU A 63 30.32 8.35 -1.77
C GLU A 63 29.76 9.77 -1.76
N ILE A 64 28.46 9.94 -1.99
CA ILE A 64 27.78 11.25 -2.06
C ILE A 64 27.33 11.73 -0.67
N THR A 65 27.06 10.82 0.28
CA THR A 65 26.60 11.18 1.64
C THR A 65 27.72 11.31 2.67
N SER A 66 28.68 12.19 2.41
CA SER A 66 29.36 12.82 3.54
C SER A 66 28.33 13.66 4.34
N ASN A 67 28.52 13.80 5.65
CA ASN A 67 27.58 14.46 6.59
C ASN A 67 27.08 15.86 6.15
N ARG A 68 27.75 16.53 5.20
CA ARG A 68 27.31 17.79 4.58
C ARG A 68 26.09 17.64 3.65
N HIS A 69 25.94 16.50 2.98
CA HIS A 69 24.81 16.28 2.03
C HIS A 69 23.50 15.91 2.71
N ARG A 70 23.53 15.27 3.90
CA ARG A 70 22.32 15.00 4.68
C ARG A 70 21.55 16.29 5.04
N SER A 71 22.28 17.31 5.46
CA SER A 71 21.68 18.63 5.75
C SER A 71 21.08 19.29 4.49
N GLY A 72 21.75 19.18 3.34
CA GLY A 72 21.26 19.72 2.07
C GLY A 72 20.05 18.98 1.49
N ALA A 73 19.95 17.67 1.68
CA ALA A 73 18.81 16.87 1.26
C ALA A 73 17.55 17.21 2.08
N ILE A 74 17.70 17.32 3.40
CA ILE A 74 16.60 17.74 4.29
C ILE A 74 16.12 19.16 3.92
N THR A 75 17.04 20.10 3.66
CA THR A 75 16.66 21.46 3.26
C THR A 75 15.88 21.49 1.95
N LYS A 76 16.28 20.71 0.95
CA LYS A 76 15.52 20.56 -0.31
C LYS A 76 14.15 19.94 -0.10
N SER A 77 14.04 18.93 0.75
CA SER A 77 12.76 18.30 1.06
C SER A 77 11.82 19.25 1.78
N VAL A 78 12.32 20.03 2.75
CA VAL A 78 11.51 21.07 3.43
C VAL A 78 10.96 22.09 2.43
N HIS A 79 11.79 22.56 1.49
CA HIS A 79 11.33 23.49 0.46
C HIS A 79 10.29 22.88 -0.47
N ARG A 80 10.38 21.59 -0.75
CA ARG A 80 9.45 20.87 -1.63
C ARG A 80 8.01 20.92 -1.12
N PHE A 81 7.79 20.85 0.21
CA PHE A 81 6.47 20.76 0.83
C PHE A 81 6.01 22.06 1.50
N ARG A 82 6.82 23.11 1.49
CA ARG A 82 6.58 24.33 2.30
C ARG A 82 5.32 25.09 1.93
N ASN A 83 4.95 25.08 0.64
CA ASN A 83 3.87 25.91 0.12
C ASN A 83 2.68 25.07 -0.40
N PHE A 84 2.53 23.84 0.08
CA PHE A 84 1.40 23.01 -0.31
C PHE A 84 0.09 23.67 0.09
N ARG A 85 -0.80 23.80 -0.89
CA ARG A 85 -2.15 24.36 -0.73
C ARG A 85 -3.17 23.43 -1.34
N LEU A 86 -4.41 23.56 -0.92
CA LEU A 86 -5.53 22.90 -1.58
C LEU A 86 -5.77 23.58 -2.93
N THR A 87 -5.59 22.84 -4.02
CA THR A 87 -5.68 23.37 -5.38
C THR A 87 -6.93 22.92 -6.10
N GLU A 88 -7.33 21.66 -5.92
CA GLU A 88 -8.44 21.07 -6.67
C GLU A 88 -9.25 20.10 -5.80
N ARG A 89 -10.48 19.84 -6.26
CA ARG A 89 -11.40 18.88 -5.62
C ARG A 89 -12.17 18.10 -6.66
N TYR A 90 -12.21 16.76 -6.50
CA TYR A 90 -13.06 15.87 -7.29
C TYR A 90 -14.16 15.31 -6.41
N ASP A 91 -15.38 15.20 -6.95
CA ASP A 91 -16.53 14.60 -6.27
C ASP A 91 -16.92 13.29 -6.95
N MET A 92 -16.92 12.20 -6.18
CA MET A 92 -17.35 10.88 -6.67
C MET A 92 -18.87 10.74 -6.72
N HIS A 93 -19.61 11.68 -6.14
CA HIS A 93 -21.07 11.63 -6.11
C HIS A 93 -21.64 12.21 -7.40
N ASP A 94 -22.47 11.43 -8.08
CA ASP A 94 -23.20 11.85 -9.30
C ASP A 94 -24.71 11.69 -9.11
N PRO A 95 -25.38 12.62 -8.41
CA PRO A 95 -26.82 12.52 -8.12
C PRO A 95 -27.69 12.74 -9.35
N VAL A 96 -27.14 13.38 -10.39
CA VAL A 96 -27.89 13.76 -11.61
C VAL A 96 -27.82 12.67 -12.67
N GLY A 97 -26.95 11.64 -12.47
CA GLY A 97 -26.81 10.54 -13.40
C GLY A 97 -26.24 10.97 -14.76
N GLN A 98 -25.22 11.81 -14.76
CA GLN A 98 -24.49 12.20 -15.98
C GLN A 98 -23.75 11.00 -16.60
N CYS A 99 -23.64 9.92 -15.84
CA CYS A 99 -23.08 8.67 -16.31
C CYS A 99 -24.12 7.87 -17.11
N SER A 100 -23.70 7.26 -18.22
CA SER A 100 -24.55 6.40 -19.05
C SER A 100 -25.07 5.16 -18.32
N LEU A 101 -24.42 4.75 -17.25
CA LEU A 101 -24.80 3.64 -16.38
C LEU A 101 -25.41 4.17 -15.08
N VAL A 102 -26.67 3.81 -14.82
CA VAL A 102 -27.32 4.13 -13.55
C VAL A 102 -26.76 3.20 -12.47
N LEU A 103 -25.82 3.70 -11.70
CA LEU A 103 -25.27 3.00 -10.54
C LEU A 103 -26.06 3.45 -9.28
N PRO A 104 -26.93 2.62 -8.71
CA PRO A 104 -27.69 3.00 -7.50
C PRO A 104 -26.80 3.41 -6.33
N LEU A 105 -25.55 2.91 -6.32
CA LEU A 105 -24.54 3.20 -5.30
C LEU A 105 -23.99 4.64 -5.38
N LEU A 106 -24.10 5.32 -6.54
CA LEU A 106 -23.70 6.72 -6.70
C LEU A 106 -24.66 7.70 -6.02
N MET A 107 -25.88 7.28 -5.69
CA MET A 107 -26.87 8.12 -5.02
C MET A 107 -26.58 8.35 -3.54
N ARG A 108 -25.60 7.64 -2.97
CA ARG A 108 -25.16 7.80 -1.59
C ARG A 108 -23.67 8.12 -1.53
N ARG A 109 -23.32 9.11 -0.73
CA ARG A 109 -21.92 9.39 -0.46
C ARG A 109 -21.27 8.23 0.30
N ALA A 110 -20.06 7.86 -0.13
CA ALA A 110 -19.30 6.79 0.48
C ALA A 110 -17.84 7.22 0.62
N LYS A 111 -17.19 6.78 1.69
CA LYS A 111 -15.79 7.13 1.94
C LYS A 111 -14.87 6.63 0.84
N VAL A 112 -13.89 7.43 0.47
CA VAL A 112 -12.81 7.00 -0.43
C VAL A 112 -11.88 6.07 0.34
N ILE A 113 -11.59 4.90 -0.21
CA ILE A 113 -10.74 3.88 0.44
C ILE A 113 -9.40 3.71 -0.25
N GLU A 114 -9.28 4.08 -1.53
CA GLU A 114 -8.06 3.93 -2.29
C GLU A 114 -7.98 5.01 -3.38
N ILE A 115 -6.77 5.55 -3.59
CA ILE A 115 -6.46 6.49 -4.65
C ILE A 115 -5.23 5.98 -5.39
N VAL A 116 -5.30 5.96 -6.71
CA VAL A 116 -4.19 5.60 -7.61
C VAL A 116 -4.08 6.66 -8.69
N VAL A 117 -2.89 7.19 -8.92
CA VAL A 117 -2.64 8.15 -10.00
C VAL A 117 -1.77 7.50 -11.05
N VAL A 118 -2.21 7.54 -12.30
CA VAL A 118 -1.48 6.98 -13.45
C VAL A 118 -1.54 7.99 -14.59
N HIS A 119 -0.39 8.47 -15.02
CA HIS A 119 -0.28 9.54 -16.02
C HIS A 119 -1.12 10.77 -15.61
N ASP A 120 -2.06 11.17 -16.43
CA ASP A 120 -2.96 12.29 -16.18
C ASP A 120 -4.35 11.87 -15.64
N ILE A 121 -4.46 10.66 -15.10
CA ILE A 121 -5.72 10.14 -14.56
C ILE A 121 -5.59 9.88 -13.06
N VAL A 122 -6.55 10.38 -12.31
CA VAL A 122 -6.74 10.10 -10.89
C VAL A 122 -7.88 9.10 -10.74
N PHE A 123 -7.57 7.93 -10.21
CA PHE A 123 -8.55 6.90 -9.88
C PHE A 123 -8.89 6.99 -8.39
N ALA A 124 -10.16 7.01 -8.07
CA ALA A 124 -10.63 6.97 -6.70
C ALA A 124 -11.65 5.84 -6.53
N LEU A 125 -11.41 4.98 -5.54
CA LEU A 125 -12.27 3.87 -5.17
C LEU A 125 -12.99 4.18 -3.87
N ALA A 126 -14.31 4.13 -3.89
CA ALA A 126 -15.13 4.30 -2.70
C ALA A 126 -15.42 2.96 -2.01
N SER A 127 -15.74 3.01 -0.71
CA SER A 127 -16.14 1.83 0.08
C SER A 127 -17.42 1.15 -0.41
N SER A 128 -18.23 1.86 -1.21
CA SER A 128 -19.37 1.29 -1.93
C SER A 128 -18.96 0.36 -3.07
N GLY A 129 -17.69 0.38 -3.49
CA GLY A 129 -17.19 -0.35 -4.65
C GLY A 129 -17.32 0.38 -5.97
N VAL A 130 -17.70 1.66 -5.94
CA VAL A 130 -17.66 2.53 -7.11
C VAL A 130 -16.26 3.08 -7.29
N CYS A 131 -15.73 3.00 -8.51
CA CYS A 131 -14.47 3.58 -8.89
C CYS A 131 -14.65 4.62 -9.99
N ALA A 132 -14.23 5.85 -9.73
CA ALA A 132 -14.24 6.95 -10.68
C ALA A 132 -12.84 7.24 -11.22
N ALA A 133 -12.76 7.60 -12.51
CA ALA A 133 -11.57 8.10 -13.17
C ALA A 133 -11.75 9.59 -13.48
N PHE A 134 -10.83 10.43 -13.00
CA PHE A 134 -10.84 11.87 -13.21
C PHE A 134 -9.66 12.28 -14.07
N SER A 135 -9.89 13.22 -14.98
CA SER A 135 -8.81 13.86 -15.76
C SER A 135 -8.14 14.94 -14.92
N ARG A 136 -6.86 14.82 -14.71
CA ARG A 136 -6.04 15.81 -14.04
C ARG A 136 -5.97 17.13 -14.81
N GLY A 137 -5.88 17.08 -16.15
CA GLY A 137 -5.79 18.30 -16.98
C GLY A 137 -7.08 19.09 -17.09
N THR A 138 -8.26 18.43 -16.96
CA THR A 138 -9.56 19.11 -17.09
C THR A 138 -10.35 19.18 -15.80
N ASN A 139 -9.89 18.51 -14.76
CA ASN A 139 -10.56 18.36 -13.45
C ASN A 139 -11.99 17.80 -13.54
N LYS A 140 -12.25 16.99 -14.57
CA LYS A 140 -13.57 16.38 -14.81
C LYS A 140 -13.54 14.88 -14.73
N THR A 141 -14.65 14.27 -14.36
CA THR A 141 -14.86 12.83 -14.46
C THR A 141 -14.76 12.39 -15.92
N ILE A 142 -13.90 11.39 -16.17
CA ILE A 142 -13.78 10.74 -17.49
C ILE A 142 -14.85 9.65 -17.59
N CYS A 143 -14.86 8.72 -16.65
CA CYS A 143 -15.80 7.61 -16.59
C CYS A 143 -15.81 6.97 -15.20
N PHE A 144 -16.78 6.08 -14.98
CA PHE A 144 -16.71 5.10 -13.90
C PHE A 144 -16.19 3.77 -14.44
N LEU A 145 -15.41 3.06 -13.64
CA LEU A 145 -14.82 1.77 -14.07
C LEU A 145 -15.79 0.59 -13.92
N ASN A 146 -16.85 0.78 -13.13
CA ASN A 146 -17.92 -0.21 -13.01
C ASN A 146 -18.66 -0.33 -14.35
N ILE A 147 -18.76 -1.54 -14.89
CA ILE A 147 -19.45 -1.81 -16.16
C ILE A 147 -20.81 -2.48 -15.96
N TYR A 148 -21.09 -2.98 -14.75
CA TYR A 148 -22.37 -3.58 -14.38
C TYR A 148 -22.95 -2.87 -13.14
N PRO A 149 -24.30 -2.75 -13.06
CA PRO A 149 -24.96 -2.08 -11.93
C PRO A 149 -24.76 -2.76 -10.57
N ASP A 150 -24.47 -4.05 -10.56
CA ASP A 150 -24.27 -4.89 -9.38
C ASP A 150 -22.77 -5.16 -9.08
N GLU A 151 -21.88 -4.55 -9.86
CA GLU A 151 -20.44 -4.68 -9.69
C GLU A 151 -19.95 -3.84 -8.50
N VAL A 152 -19.19 -4.48 -7.62
CA VAL A 152 -18.52 -3.86 -6.48
C VAL A 152 -17.02 -4.08 -6.63
N ILE A 153 -16.28 -3.05 -7.02
CA ILE A 153 -14.82 -3.09 -7.11
C ILE A 153 -14.25 -3.10 -5.70
N ARG A 154 -13.32 -4.00 -5.43
CA ARG A 154 -12.69 -4.20 -4.11
C ARG A 154 -11.29 -3.64 -4.00
N SER A 155 -10.56 -3.66 -5.12
CA SER A 155 -9.20 -3.12 -5.19
C SER A 155 -8.81 -2.79 -6.61
N LEU A 156 -7.80 -1.93 -6.73
CA LEU A 156 -7.19 -1.49 -7.96
C LEU A 156 -5.73 -1.92 -7.98
N PHE A 157 -5.22 -2.24 -9.16
CA PHE A 157 -3.80 -2.49 -9.34
C PHE A 157 -3.35 -1.95 -10.70
N TYR A 158 -2.36 -1.05 -10.69
CA TYR A 158 -1.77 -0.56 -11.92
C TYR A 158 -0.61 -1.45 -12.35
N ASN A 159 -0.79 -2.15 -13.47
CA ASN A 159 0.24 -2.96 -14.10
C ASN A 159 1.07 -2.13 -15.08
N LYS A 160 2.26 -1.73 -14.64
CA LYS A 160 3.20 -0.91 -15.43
C LYS A 160 3.73 -1.64 -16.67
N ASN A 161 3.76 -2.99 -16.66
CA ASN A 161 4.34 -3.77 -17.75
C ASN A 161 3.56 -3.64 -19.05
N ASN A 162 2.24 -3.45 -18.97
CA ASN A 162 1.36 -3.35 -20.12
C ASN A 162 0.45 -2.10 -20.09
N ASP A 163 0.79 -1.14 -19.24
CA ASP A 163 0.08 0.15 -19.07
C ASP A 163 -1.43 -0.05 -18.91
N SER A 164 -1.81 -0.91 -17.96
CA SER A 164 -3.21 -1.24 -17.69
C SER A 164 -3.56 -1.14 -16.22
N LEU A 165 -4.81 -0.77 -15.96
CA LEU A 165 -5.40 -0.85 -14.64
C LEU A 165 -6.17 -2.15 -14.50
N ILE A 166 -5.89 -2.90 -13.44
CA ILE A 166 -6.60 -4.12 -13.10
C ILE A 166 -7.59 -3.80 -11.99
N THR A 167 -8.85 -4.18 -12.19
CA THR A 167 -9.89 -4.12 -11.17
C THR A 167 -10.16 -5.53 -10.64
N VAL A 168 -10.31 -5.67 -9.34
CA VAL A 168 -10.78 -6.88 -8.69
C VAL A 168 -12.18 -6.61 -8.16
N SER A 169 -13.16 -7.33 -8.70
CA SER A 169 -14.57 -7.06 -8.47
C SER A 169 -15.31 -8.28 -7.90
N VAL A 170 -16.37 -8.03 -7.16
CA VAL A 170 -17.39 -8.99 -6.75
C VAL A 170 -18.75 -8.50 -7.22
N TYR A 171 -19.74 -9.38 -7.32
CA TYR A 171 -21.06 -9.04 -7.87
C TYR A 171 -22.16 -9.39 -6.89
N ALA A 172 -23.15 -8.49 -6.76
CA ALA A 172 -24.30 -8.73 -5.89
C ALA A 172 -25.18 -9.87 -6.42
N SER A 173 -25.22 -10.08 -7.73
CA SER A 173 -25.96 -11.16 -8.38
C SER A 173 -25.53 -12.57 -7.97
N ASP A 174 -24.29 -12.75 -7.53
CA ASP A 174 -23.76 -14.04 -7.03
C ASP A 174 -23.57 -14.05 -5.51
N ASN A 175 -24.20 -13.13 -4.78
CA ASN A 175 -24.03 -12.93 -3.34
C ASN A 175 -22.58 -12.66 -2.93
N PHE A 176 -21.81 -11.97 -3.76
CA PHE A 176 -20.40 -11.64 -3.54
C PHE A 176 -19.52 -12.87 -3.35
N SER A 177 -19.90 -14.00 -3.92
CA SER A 177 -19.23 -15.29 -3.70
C SER A 177 -18.00 -15.48 -4.57
N SER A 178 -17.91 -14.81 -5.73
CA SER A 178 -16.81 -14.94 -6.66
C SER A 178 -16.04 -13.64 -6.84
N LEU A 179 -14.72 -13.76 -7.08
CA LEU A 179 -13.84 -12.67 -7.48
C LEU A 179 -13.64 -12.71 -8.98
N LYS A 180 -13.77 -11.57 -9.65
CA LYS A 180 -13.45 -11.43 -11.07
C LYS A 180 -12.44 -10.31 -11.24
N CYS A 181 -11.44 -10.55 -12.07
CA CYS A 181 -10.41 -9.58 -12.40
C CYS A 181 -10.55 -9.14 -13.85
N ARG A 182 -10.38 -7.86 -14.10
CA ARG A 182 -10.44 -7.29 -15.44
C ARG A 182 -9.28 -6.33 -15.65
N SER A 183 -8.57 -6.48 -16.74
CA SER A 183 -7.48 -5.57 -17.14
C SER A 183 -7.99 -4.60 -18.21
N ILE A 184 -7.74 -3.31 -17.99
CA ILE A 184 -8.19 -2.23 -18.88
C ILE A 184 -6.98 -1.37 -19.19
N ARG A 185 -6.63 -1.21 -20.47
CA ARG A 185 -5.55 -0.30 -20.86
C ARG A 185 -5.89 1.14 -20.52
N ILE A 186 -4.90 1.90 -20.06
CA ILE A 186 -5.08 3.30 -19.67
C ILE A 186 -5.64 4.14 -20.84
N GLU A 187 -5.19 3.88 -22.07
CA GLU A 187 -5.70 4.58 -23.26
C GLU A 187 -7.22 4.44 -23.49
N TYR A 188 -7.83 3.29 -23.14
CA TYR A 188 -9.28 3.11 -23.24
C TYR A 188 -10.02 3.89 -22.16
N ILE A 189 -9.46 3.91 -20.95
CA ILE A 189 -10.03 4.72 -19.87
C ILE A 189 -9.98 6.21 -20.20
N GLN A 190 -8.87 6.70 -20.77
CA GLN A 190 -8.75 8.10 -21.26
C GLN A 190 -9.82 8.47 -22.28
N ARG A 191 -10.25 7.50 -23.10
CA ARG A 191 -11.33 7.67 -24.09
C ARG A 191 -12.74 7.49 -23.52
N GLY A 192 -12.85 7.23 -22.20
CA GLY A 192 -14.12 6.98 -21.55
C GLY A 192 -14.75 5.62 -21.90
N LYS A 193 -13.94 4.61 -22.24
CA LYS A 193 -14.36 3.27 -22.65
C LYS A 193 -13.89 2.20 -21.64
N PRO A 194 -14.41 2.15 -20.41
CA PRO A 194 -13.99 1.18 -19.41
C PRO A 194 -14.40 -0.25 -19.75
N ASP A 195 -15.34 -0.45 -20.66
CA ASP A 195 -15.87 -1.73 -21.13
C ASP A 195 -14.93 -2.47 -22.12
N GLU A 196 -13.98 -1.77 -22.74
CA GLU A 196 -12.99 -2.35 -23.66
C GLU A 196 -11.90 -3.19 -22.93
N GLY A 197 -12.04 -3.39 -21.64
CA GLY A 197 -11.16 -4.28 -20.85
C GLY A 197 -11.44 -5.75 -21.10
N PHE A 198 -10.45 -6.62 -20.81
CA PHE A 198 -10.60 -8.06 -20.93
C PHE A 198 -10.51 -8.75 -19.55
N PRO A 199 -11.23 -9.84 -19.36
CA PRO A 199 -11.23 -10.59 -18.11
C PRO A 199 -9.91 -11.34 -17.92
N LEU A 200 -9.44 -11.41 -16.67
CA LEU A 200 -8.29 -12.18 -16.23
C LEU A 200 -8.75 -13.35 -15.36
N PHE A 201 -8.02 -14.47 -15.45
CA PHE A 201 -8.22 -15.65 -14.59
C PHE A 201 -9.64 -16.23 -14.62
N GLU A 202 -10.33 -16.14 -15.77
CA GLU A 202 -11.69 -16.70 -15.94
C GLU A 202 -11.73 -18.23 -15.76
N THR A 203 -10.63 -18.91 -16.08
CA THR A 203 -10.51 -20.37 -15.90
C THR A 203 -10.29 -20.78 -14.47
N GLU A 204 -10.02 -19.80 -13.59
CA GLU A 204 -9.76 -20.02 -12.18
C GLU A 204 -11.03 -19.82 -11.36
N SER A 205 -11.39 -20.80 -10.54
CA SER A 205 -12.51 -20.68 -9.62
C SER A 205 -12.15 -19.85 -8.40
N LEU A 206 -12.12 -18.52 -8.55
CA LEU A 206 -11.78 -17.58 -7.45
C LEU A 206 -13.00 -17.34 -6.55
N LYS A 207 -13.70 -18.42 -6.15
CA LYS A 207 -14.83 -18.34 -5.22
C LYS A 207 -14.35 -18.20 -3.79
N TRP A 208 -15.14 -17.47 -3.00
CA TRP A 208 -14.85 -17.33 -1.58
C TRP A 208 -14.80 -18.69 -0.87
N PRO A 209 -13.77 -18.99 -0.07
CA PRO A 209 -12.66 -18.12 0.37
C PRO A 209 -11.44 -18.07 -0.59
N GLY A 210 -11.65 -17.80 -1.86
CA GLY A 210 -10.58 -17.54 -2.83
C GLY A 210 -10.02 -16.12 -2.74
N PHE A 211 -8.86 -15.90 -3.32
CA PHE A 211 -8.25 -14.57 -3.46
C PHE A 211 -7.35 -14.46 -4.70
N VAL A 212 -7.03 -13.21 -5.02
CA VAL A 212 -5.97 -12.84 -5.96
C VAL A 212 -5.11 -11.76 -5.33
N GLU A 213 -3.81 -11.87 -5.45
CA GLU A 213 -2.82 -10.90 -4.98
C GLU A 213 -1.84 -10.59 -6.11
N PHE A 214 -1.69 -9.30 -6.42
CA PHE A 214 -0.76 -8.79 -7.41
C PHE A 214 0.51 -8.31 -6.72
N ASP A 215 1.65 -8.82 -7.13
CA ASP A 215 2.96 -8.48 -6.59
C ASP A 215 3.80 -7.78 -7.68
N ASP A 216 3.92 -6.45 -7.54
CA ASP A 216 4.68 -5.60 -8.44
C ASP A 216 6.21 -5.80 -8.27
N VAL A 217 6.65 -6.22 -7.09
CA VAL A 217 8.08 -6.36 -6.77
C VAL A 217 8.69 -7.57 -7.47
N ASN A 218 7.98 -8.70 -7.43
CA ASN A 218 8.41 -9.93 -8.07
C ASN A 218 7.81 -10.12 -9.47
N GLU A 219 6.93 -9.21 -9.91
CA GLU A 219 6.19 -9.30 -11.17
C GLU A 219 5.37 -10.59 -11.28
N LYS A 220 4.69 -10.98 -10.19
CA LYS A 220 3.91 -12.21 -10.08
C LYS A 220 2.46 -11.92 -9.67
N VAL A 221 1.59 -12.86 -9.95
CA VAL A 221 0.22 -12.87 -9.44
C VAL A 221 -0.02 -14.19 -8.73
N LEU A 222 -0.43 -14.12 -7.47
CA LEU A 222 -0.81 -15.28 -6.68
C LEU A 222 -2.34 -15.38 -6.63
N THR A 223 -2.87 -16.52 -7.02
CA THR A 223 -4.30 -16.84 -6.90
C THR A 223 -4.51 -18.05 -5.99
N TYR A 224 -5.67 -18.09 -5.34
CA TYR A 224 -6.13 -19.24 -4.58
C TYR A 224 -7.56 -19.59 -4.95
N SER A 225 -7.76 -20.86 -5.28
CA SER A 225 -9.08 -21.45 -5.49
C SER A 225 -9.43 -22.37 -4.31
N ALA A 226 -10.48 -22.01 -3.59
CA ALA A 226 -10.94 -22.84 -2.48
C ALA A 226 -11.52 -24.19 -2.95
N GLN A 227 -12.04 -24.25 -4.15
CA GLN A 227 -12.61 -25.47 -4.73
C GLN A 227 -11.53 -26.54 -4.93
N ASP A 228 -10.36 -26.13 -5.42
CA ASP A 228 -9.25 -27.04 -5.70
C ASP A 228 -8.25 -27.09 -4.54
N SER A 229 -8.33 -26.14 -3.61
CA SER A 229 -7.35 -25.94 -2.50
C SER A 229 -5.92 -25.79 -3.03
N ILE A 230 -5.76 -25.13 -4.17
CA ILE A 230 -4.49 -24.95 -4.87
C ILE A 230 -4.19 -23.47 -4.99
N TYR A 231 -2.93 -23.14 -4.73
CA TYR A 231 -2.38 -21.83 -5.04
C TYR A 231 -1.69 -21.89 -6.42
N LYS A 232 -1.90 -20.87 -7.23
CA LYS A 232 -1.27 -20.77 -8.56
C LYS A 232 -0.54 -19.45 -8.68
N VAL A 233 0.64 -19.49 -9.27
CA VAL A 233 1.48 -18.31 -9.51
C VAL A 233 1.55 -18.07 -11.01
N PHE A 234 1.21 -16.84 -11.40
CA PHE A 234 1.22 -16.38 -12.79
C PHE A 234 2.25 -15.27 -12.97
N ASP A 235 2.76 -15.14 -14.17
CA ASP A 235 3.56 -14.00 -14.60
C ASP A 235 2.67 -12.75 -14.75
N LEU A 236 3.08 -11.62 -14.17
CA LEU A 236 2.30 -10.37 -14.22
C LEU A 236 2.34 -9.70 -15.60
N LYS A 237 3.33 -10.01 -16.44
CA LYS A 237 3.49 -9.39 -17.79
C LYS A 237 2.48 -9.93 -18.79
N ASN A 238 2.28 -11.24 -18.77
CA ASN A 238 1.49 -11.93 -19.79
C ASN A 238 0.38 -12.81 -19.21
N TYR A 239 0.26 -12.88 -17.88
CA TYR A 239 -0.73 -13.66 -17.14
C TYR A 239 -0.68 -15.17 -17.41
N THR A 240 0.49 -15.70 -17.84
CA THR A 240 0.69 -17.15 -18.03
C THR A 240 0.95 -17.83 -16.70
N LEU A 241 0.39 -19.02 -16.53
CA LEU A 241 0.67 -19.85 -15.36
C LEU A 241 2.13 -20.29 -15.35
N LEU A 242 2.83 -19.99 -14.26
CA LEU A 242 4.22 -20.41 -14.04
C LEU A 242 4.29 -21.76 -13.34
N TYR A 243 3.64 -21.86 -12.18
CA TYR A 243 3.57 -23.10 -11.39
C TYR A 243 2.40 -23.09 -10.43
N SER A 244 2.15 -24.25 -9.82
CA SER A 244 1.13 -24.44 -8.80
C SER A 244 1.73 -24.98 -7.52
N ILE A 245 1.26 -24.50 -6.38
CA ILE A 245 1.64 -24.97 -5.06
C ILE A 245 0.57 -25.98 -4.63
N THR A 246 0.94 -27.25 -4.61
CA THR A 246 0.04 -28.38 -4.30
C THR A 246 0.09 -28.80 -2.84
N ASP A 247 0.87 -28.07 -2.03
CA ASP A 247 0.97 -28.32 -0.60
C ASP A 247 -0.41 -28.18 0.05
N ARG A 248 -0.83 -29.24 0.75
CA ARG A 248 -2.10 -29.23 1.49
C ARG A 248 -1.92 -28.58 2.85
N GLN A 249 -3.00 -28.01 3.38
CA GLN A 249 -3.02 -27.40 4.70
C GLN A 249 -2.18 -26.11 4.83
N VAL A 250 -1.92 -25.41 3.74
CA VAL A 250 -1.37 -24.07 3.80
C VAL A 250 -2.44 -23.13 4.36
N GLU A 251 -2.14 -22.49 5.48
CA GLU A 251 -3.04 -21.55 6.16
C GLU A 251 -2.83 -20.11 5.67
N GLU A 252 -1.57 -19.74 5.43
CA GLU A 252 -1.19 -18.39 5.01
C GLU A 252 0.05 -18.45 4.11
N ILE A 253 0.09 -17.57 3.12
CA ILE A 253 1.29 -17.31 2.30
C ILE A 253 1.70 -15.86 2.51
N LYS A 254 3.00 -15.63 2.67
CA LYS A 254 3.59 -14.29 2.69
C LYS A 254 4.62 -14.17 1.58
N ILE A 255 4.51 -13.11 0.79
CA ILE A 255 5.40 -12.85 -0.32
C ILE A 255 6.44 -11.80 0.10
N SER A 256 7.69 -12.04 -0.28
CA SER A 256 8.82 -11.14 -0.11
C SER A 256 9.64 -11.11 -1.41
N PRO A 257 10.55 -10.15 -1.60
CA PRO A 257 11.39 -10.15 -2.79
C PRO A 257 12.17 -11.45 -2.97
N GLY A 258 11.86 -12.18 -4.06
CA GLY A 258 12.53 -13.41 -4.47
C GLY A 258 12.04 -14.69 -3.78
N ILE A 259 11.22 -14.60 -2.73
CA ILE A 259 10.83 -15.77 -1.92
C ILE A 259 9.38 -15.69 -1.42
N MET A 260 8.81 -16.86 -1.12
CA MET A 260 7.52 -17.01 -0.45
C MET A 260 7.66 -17.84 0.83
N LEU A 261 6.99 -17.42 1.87
CA LEU A 261 6.84 -18.18 3.12
C LEU A 261 5.45 -18.82 3.16
N LEU A 262 5.40 -20.14 3.23
CA LEU A 262 4.19 -20.90 3.49
C LEU A 262 4.09 -21.22 4.97
N ILE A 263 2.96 -20.91 5.56
CA ILE A 263 2.62 -21.23 6.95
C ILE A 263 1.53 -22.29 6.90
N PHE A 264 1.79 -23.45 7.49
CA PHE A 264 0.86 -24.56 7.47
C PHE A 264 -0.07 -24.55 8.67
N SER A 265 -1.22 -25.17 8.53
CA SER A 265 -2.07 -25.48 9.67
C SER A 265 -1.30 -26.37 10.66
N ARG A 266 -1.58 -26.17 11.94
CA ARG A 266 -0.82 -26.71 13.07
C ARG A 266 -0.53 -28.20 12.96
N GLY A 267 0.75 -28.57 12.98
CA GLY A 267 1.22 -29.93 13.14
C GLY A 267 1.02 -30.50 14.56
N GLN A 268 1.68 -31.59 14.91
CA GLN A 268 1.50 -32.22 16.22
C GLN A 268 2.01 -31.37 17.39
N SER A 269 3.22 -30.83 17.32
CA SER A 269 3.85 -30.02 18.38
C SER A 269 4.23 -28.63 17.96
N HIS A 270 4.55 -28.45 16.69
CA HIS A 270 4.98 -27.16 16.10
C HIS A 270 4.18 -26.85 14.83
N VAL A 271 4.23 -25.60 14.39
CA VAL A 271 3.66 -25.15 13.13
C VAL A 271 4.74 -25.26 12.06
N PRO A 272 4.56 -26.08 11.02
CA PRO A 272 5.52 -26.17 9.93
C PRO A 272 5.55 -24.88 9.10
N LEU A 273 6.75 -24.51 8.67
CA LEU A 273 7.00 -23.38 7.77
C LEU A 273 7.84 -23.86 6.60
N LYS A 274 7.53 -23.38 5.41
CA LYS A 274 8.30 -23.69 4.20
C LYS A 274 8.62 -22.40 3.43
N ILE A 275 9.85 -22.25 3.01
CA ILE A 275 10.29 -21.13 2.17
C ILE A 275 10.50 -21.63 0.75
N LEU A 276 9.84 -21.01 -0.19
CA LEU A 276 9.94 -21.30 -1.62
C LEU A 276 10.61 -20.14 -2.38
N SER A 277 11.29 -20.47 -3.46
CA SER A 277 11.63 -19.51 -4.49
C SER A 277 10.36 -19.01 -5.19
N ILE A 278 10.19 -17.70 -5.37
CA ILE A 278 9.01 -17.15 -6.04
C ILE A 278 9.09 -17.34 -7.56
N GLU A 279 10.27 -17.59 -8.12
CA GLU A 279 10.45 -17.73 -9.55
C GLU A 279 9.92 -19.06 -10.10
N ASP A 280 10.15 -20.14 -9.36
CA ASP A 280 9.89 -21.49 -9.83
C ASP A 280 9.17 -22.40 -8.79
N GLY A 281 8.90 -21.90 -7.60
CA GLY A 281 8.25 -22.65 -6.54
C GLY A 281 9.12 -23.72 -5.88
N THR A 282 10.45 -23.75 -6.17
CA THR A 282 11.35 -24.72 -5.54
C THR A 282 11.50 -24.45 -4.04
N VAL A 283 11.54 -25.54 -3.25
CA VAL A 283 11.72 -25.45 -1.80
C VAL A 283 13.15 -25.06 -1.47
N LEU A 284 13.31 -23.94 -0.79
CA LEU A 284 14.59 -23.44 -0.34
C LEU A 284 14.93 -23.88 1.08
N LYS A 285 13.93 -23.89 1.95
CA LYS A 285 14.10 -24.24 3.37
C LYS A 285 12.79 -24.71 4.00
N ASP A 286 12.91 -25.65 4.93
CA ASP A 286 11.82 -26.13 5.79
C ASP A 286 12.16 -25.91 7.26
N PHE A 287 11.20 -25.47 8.06
CA PHE A 287 11.31 -25.32 9.52
C PHE A 287 10.15 -26.01 10.20
N ASN A 288 10.45 -26.94 11.10
CA ASN A 288 9.43 -27.73 11.82
C ASN A 288 9.49 -27.52 13.35
N HIS A 289 10.29 -26.53 13.83
CA HIS A 289 10.59 -26.38 15.26
C HIS A 289 10.54 -24.93 15.76
N LEU A 290 10.28 -23.96 14.90
CA LEU A 290 10.34 -22.54 15.29
C LEU A 290 9.09 -22.07 16.05
N LEU A 291 7.91 -22.58 15.70
CA LEU A 291 6.65 -22.12 16.26
C LEU A 291 6.00 -23.20 17.09
N HIS A 292 5.82 -22.97 18.38
CA HIS A 292 5.10 -23.88 19.27
C HIS A 292 3.58 -23.83 19.04
N ARG A 293 2.97 -24.99 18.89
CA ARG A 293 1.52 -25.14 18.64
C ARG A 293 0.65 -24.50 19.72
N ASN A 294 1.07 -24.62 20.98
CA ASN A 294 0.27 -24.21 22.13
C ASN A 294 0.37 -22.72 22.44
N LYS A 295 1.22 -21.99 21.72
CA LYS A 295 1.39 -20.56 21.87
C LYS A 295 0.75 -19.83 20.71
N LYS A 296 0.06 -18.75 21.01
CA LYS A 296 -0.50 -17.87 19.98
C LYS A 296 0.67 -17.24 19.20
N VAL A 297 0.58 -17.27 17.88
CA VAL A 297 1.50 -16.52 17.02
C VAL A 297 1.01 -15.08 17.00
N ASP A 298 1.80 -14.18 17.54
CA ASP A 298 1.51 -12.74 17.49
C ASP A 298 1.76 -12.22 16.09
N PHE A 299 2.91 -12.58 15.52
CA PHE A 299 3.21 -12.36 14.11
C PHE A 299 4.36 -13.26 13.63
N ILE A 300 4.38 -13.45 12.33
CA ILE A 300 5.46 -14.01 11.56
C ILE A 300 5.55 -13.23 10.26
N GLU A 301 6.73 -12.69 9.97
CA GLU A 301 6.96 -11.91 8.76
C GLU A 301 8.30 -12.30 8.16
N GLN A 302 8.37 -12.32 6.84
CA GLN A 302 9.60 -12.58 6.13
C GLN A 302 10.06 -11.34 5.39
N PHE A 303 11.36 -11.09 5.46
CA PHE A 303 12.02 -9.99 4.76
C PHE A 303 13.35 -10.50 4.21
N ASN A 304 13.43 -10.64 2.89
CA ASN A 304 14.58 -11.27 2.25
C ASN A 304 14.95 -12.58 2.97
N GLU A 305 16.17 -12.68 3.46
CA GLU A 305 16.67 -13.87 4.17
C GLU A 305 16.42 -13.82 5.69
N LYS A 306 15.67 -12.85 6.18
CA LYS A 306 15.32 -12.75 7.61
C LYS A 306 13.88 -13.16 7.84
N LEU A 307 13.67 -14.02 8.82
CA LEU A 307 12.37 -14.41 9.31
C LEU A 307 12.19 -13.83 10.72
N LEU A 308 11.20 -12.95 10.87
CA LEU A 308 10.82 -12.35 12.14
C LEU A 308 9.66 -13.17 12.72
N VAL A 309 9.86 -13.67 13.92
CA VAL A 309 8.87 -14.54 14.59
C VAL A 309 8.65 -14.06 16.01
N LYS A 310 7.38 -13.89 16.40
CA LYS A 310 7.00 -13.62 17.78
C LYS A 310 5.77 -14.43 18.15
N GLN A 311 5.86 -15.12 19.29
CA GLN A 311 4.72 -15.79 19.93
C GLN A 311 4.39 -15.09 21.25
N ASP A 312 3.17 -15.33 21.73
CA ASP A 312 2.67 -14.72 22.97
C ASP A 312 3.61 -14.99 24.14
N ASN A 313 3.94 -13.91 24.85
CA ASN A 313 4.88 -13.88 25.99
C ASN A 313 6.32 -14.31 25.67
N GLU A 314 6.73 -14.33 24.38
CA GLU A 314 8.11 -14.61 24.01
C GLU A 314 8.81 -13.37 23.43
N ASN A 315 10.12 -13.46 23.35
CA ASN A 315 10.96 -12.47 22.68
C ASN A 315 10.70 -12.47 21.16
N LEU A 316 10.96 -11.34 20.50
CA LEU A 316 11.04 -11.33 19.05
C LEU A 316 12.29 -12.10 18.62
N GLN A 317 12.10 -13.11 17.78
CA GLN A 317 13.19 -13.86 17.16
C GLN A 317 13.38 -13.36 15.72
N ILE A 318 14.61 -13.01 15.39
CA ILE A 318 15.05 -12.66 14.04
C ILE A 318 15.99 -13.76 13.57
N LEU A 319 15.48 -14.65 12.73
CA LEU A 319 16.21 -15.79 12.19
C LEU A 319 16.81 -15.41 10.83
N ASP A 320 18.10 -15.64 10.65
CA ASP A 320 18.72 -15.64 9.33
C ASP A 320 18.51 -17.01 8.67
N VAL A 321 17.80 -17.04 7.56
CA VAL A 321 17.43 -18.27 6.87
C VAL A 321 18.65 -19.01 6.30
N ARG A 322 19.73 -18.29 5.98
CA ARG A 322 20.93 -18.88 5.36
C ARG A 322 21.79 -19.66 6.35
N ASN A 323 22.12 -19.04 7.48
CA ASN A 323 23.04 -19.58 8.47
C ASN A 323 22.36 -20.11 9.74
N ALA A 324 21.01 -19.97 9.81
CA ALA A 324 20.20 -20.31 10.97
C ALA A 324 20.59 -19.58 12.27
N GLU A 325 21.31 -18.44 12.18
CA GLU A 325 21.52 -17.58 13.32
C GLU A 325 20.22 -16.96 13.81
N VAL A 326 19.97 -17.08 15.11
CA VAL A 326 18.80 -16.47 15.77
C VAL A 326 19.28 -15.34 16.66
N LYS A 327 18.71 -14.17 16.47
CA LYS A 327 18.84 -13.02 17.37
C LYS A 327 17.52 -12.78 18.06
N GLU A 328 17.57 -12.57 19.36
CA GLU A 328 16.38 -12.29 20.18
C GLU A 328 16.37 -10.82 20.60
N VAL A 329 15.18 -10.22 20.56
CA VAL A 329 14.91 -8.88 21.11
C VAL A 329 13.92 -9.02 22.24
N GLY A 330 14.26 -8.48 23.40
CA GLY A 330 13.45 -8.61 24.62
C GLY A 330 12.02 -8.15 24.46
N SER A 331 11.08 -8.84 25.08
CA SER A 331 9.64 -8.50 25.01
C SER A 331 9.31 -7.12 25.58
N THR A 332 10.17 -6.55 26.42
CA THR A 332 10.06 -5.20 26.94
C THR A 332 10.49 -4.13 25.95
N GLU A 333 11.43 -4.46 25.07
CA GLU A 333 11.92 -3.57 24.03
C GLU A 333 11.02 -3.59 22.79
N PHE A 334 10.60 -4.79 22.39
CA PHE A 334 9.77 -4.99 21.24
C PHE A 334 8.40 -5.54 21.64
N MET A 335 7.44 -4.65 21.73
CA MET A 335 6.05 -5.02 21.97
C MET A 335 5.32 -5.31 20.65
N THR A 336 4.39 -6.26 20.68
CA THR A 336 3.63 -6.69 19.49
C THR A 336 2.92 -5.51 18.83
N PRO A 337 3.27 -5.17 17.57
CA PRO A 337 2.66 -4.07 16.85
C PRO A 337 1.32 -4.47 16.22
N SER A 338 0.51 -3.48 15.86
CA SER A 338 -0.74 -3.67 15.12
C SER A 338 -0.52 -3.83 13.62
N ALA A 339 0.55 -3.25 13.08
CA ALA A 339 0.90 -3.36 11.67
C ALA A 339 2.41 -3.19 11.44
N PHE A 340 2.87 -3.63 10.26
CA PHE A 340 4.24 -3.54 9.80
C PHE A 340 4.31 -2.95 8.40
N ILE A 341 5.40 -2.23 8.11
CA ILE A 341 5.80 -1.87 6.75
C ILE A 341 7.29 -2.17 6.61
N PHE A 342 7.68 -2.92 5.60
CA PHE A 342 9.08 -3.22 5.30
C PHE A 342 9.67 -2.24 4.29
N LEU A 343 10.86 -1.74 4.58
CA LEU A 343 11.64 -0.86 3.73
C LEU A 343 12.82 -1.65 3.15
N TYR A 344 12.59 -2.26 2.00
CA TYR A 344 13.51 -3.22 1.41
C TYR A 344 14.88 -2.62 1.05
N GLU A 345 14.89 -1.41 0.53
CA GLU A 345 16.14 -0.76 0.13
C GLU A 345 17.01 -0.35 1.34
N ASN A 346 16.36 0.10 2.40
CA ASN A 346 17.04 0.60 3.60
C ASN A 346 17.28 -0.48 4.64
N GLN A 347 16.74 -1.69 4.43
CA GLN A 347 16.79 -2.81 5.38
C GLN A 347 16.28 -2.39 6.78
N LEU A 348 15.15 -1.70 6.78
CA LEU A 348 14.43 -1.25 7.95
C LEU A 348 13.01 -1.81 7.93
N PHE A 349 12.36 -1.79 9.07
CA PHE A 349 10.94 -2.00 9.15
C PHE A 349 10.29 -1.03 10.13
N LEU A 350 9.08 -0.59 9.79
CA LEU A 350 8.26 0.26 10.62
C LEU A 350 7.25 -0.62 11.37
N THR A 351 7.04 -0.29 12.62
CA THR A 351 5.99 -0.90 13.45
C THR A 351 5.06 0.18 13.93
N PHE A 352 3.76 -0.13 13.91
CA PHE A 352 2.71 0.78 14.32
C PHE A 352 2.07 0.25 15.60
N ARG A 353 2.03 1.08 16.63
CA ARG A 353 1.42 0.75 17.91
C ARG A 353 0.95 2.00 18.63
N ASN A 354 -0.27 1.96 19.20
CA ASN A 354 -0.82 3.05 19.99
C ASN A 354 -0.64 4.43 19.34
N GLN A 355 -0.90 4.50 18.04
CA GLN A 355 -0.75 5.71 17.22
C GLN A 355 0.70 6.20 17.03
N THR A 356 1.69 5.43 17.48
CA THR A 356 3.09 5.75 17.28
C THR A 356 3.74 4.86 16.22
N VAL A 357 4.73 5.42 15.52
CA VAL A 357 5.53 4.69 14.54
C VAL A 357 6.93 4.53 15.07
N SER A 358 7.43 3.31 15.10
CA SER A 358 8.81 3.00 15.45
C SER A 358 9.53 2.38 14.28
N VAL A 359 10.77 2.77 14.06
CA VAL A 359 11.63 2.29 12.97
C VAL A 359 12.72 1.41 13.53
N TRP A 360 12.82 0.21 13.01
CA TRP A 360 13.74 -0.84 13.46
C TRP A 360 14.65 -1.30 12.33
N ASN A 361 15.87 -1.70 12.68
CA ASN A 361 16.73 -2.43 11.76
C ASN A 361 16.59 -3.96 11.96
N PHE A 362 17.13 -4.74 11.03
CA PHE A 362 17.08 -6.21 11.12
C PHE A 362 18.10 -6.81 12.11
N ARG A 363 18.76 -5.97 12.90
CA ARG A 363 19.49 -6.40 14.10
C ARG A 363 18.60 -6.36 15.34
N GLY A 364 17.35 -5.90 15.20
CA GLY A 364 16.41 -5.72 16.30
C GLY A 364 16.69 -4.47 17.13
N GLU A 365 17.42 -3.50 16.58
CA GLU A 365 17.73 -2.24 17.24
C GLU A 365 16.71 -1.17 16.81
N LEU A 366 16.20 -0.42 17.77
CA LEU A 366 15.37 0.75 17.51
C LEU A 366 16.23 1.85 16.90
N VAL A 367 15.91 2.28 15.68
CA VAL A 367 16.61 3.35 14.97
C VAL A 367 16.07 4.70 15.39
N THR A 368 14.75 4.84 15.40
CA THR A 368 14.03 6.05 15.81
C THR A 368 12.56 5.79 16.06
N SER A 369 11.87 6.74 16.65
CA SER A 369 10.42 6.78 16.78
C SER A 369 9.88 8.15 16.39
N PHE A 370 8.64 8.19 15.92
CA PHE A 370 7.96 9.43 15.56
C PHE A 370 7.18 9.94 16.78
N GLU A 371 7.75 10.87 17.52
CA GLU A 371 7.13 11.43 18.72
C GLU A 371 6.00 12.42 18.39
N ASP A 372 6.16 13.16 17.28
CA ASP A 372 5.19 14.17 16.83
C ASP A 372 4.15 13.62 15.85
N HIS A 373 4.00 12.29 15.75
CA HIS A 373 3.28 11.65 14.67
C HIS A 373 2.20 10.73 15.20
N VAL A 374 1.14 11.32 15.69
CA VAL A 374 -0.03 10.59 16.15
C VAL A 374 -0.90 10.21 14.96
N LEU A 375 -0.85 8.95 14.57
CA LEU A 375 -1.69 8.43 13.50
C LEU A 375 -3.14 8.35 13.94
N SER A 376 -4.03 8.75 13.07
CA SER A 376 -5.46 8.95 13.38
C SER A 376 -6.22 7.67 13.77
N HIS A 377 -5.68 6.49 13.50
CA HIS A 377 -6.45 5.26 13.69
C HIS A 377 -5.65 4.18 14.42
N PRO A 378 -6.22 3.54 15.47
CA PRO A 378 -5.56 2.45 16.18
C PRO A 378 -5.30 1.22 15.29
N ASP A 379 -6.10 1.02 14.26
CA ASP A 379 -5.96 -0.05 13.27
C ASP A 379 -5.27 0.49 12.02
N CYS A 380 -4.05 1.04 12.13
CA CYS A 380 -3.31 1.64 11.03
C CYS A 380 -3.77 1.16 9.66
N ASN A 381 -4.66 1.91 9.03
CA ASN A 381 -5.03 1.65 7.66
C ASN A 381 -3.88 2.16 6.79
N THR A 382 -3.20 1.26 6.10
CA THR A 382 -2.07 1.58 5.21
C THR A 382 -2.46 2.58 4.11
N ASN A 383 -3.75 2.74 3.84
CA ASN A 383 -4.27 3.70 2.86
C ASN A 383 -4.09 5.17 3.27
N ASN A 384 -3.78 5.44 4.54
CA ASN A 384 -3.55 6.80 5.06
C ASN A 384 -2.06 7.13 5.19
N ILE A 385 -1.20 6.26 4.68
CA ILE A 385 0.24 6.38 4.77
C ILE A 385 0.83 6.15 3.38
N TYR A 386 1.73 7.03 2.98
CA TYR A 386 2.54 6.87 1.79
C TYR A 386 4.02 6.92 2.15
N ILE A 387 4.81 6.00 1.61
CA ILE A 387 6.26 5.99 1.75
C ILE A 387 6.87 6.32 0.40
N THR A 388 7.75 7.31 0.37
CA THR A 388 8.41 7.73 -0.88
C THR A 388 9.24 6.60 -1.50
N SER A 389 9.42 6.66 -2.81
CA SER A 389 10.13 5.63 -3.59
C SER A 389 11.58 5.43 -3.14
N ASP A 390 12.23 6.47 -2.61
CA ASP A 390 13.55 6.39 -1.99
C ASP A 390 13.55 5.89 -0.53
N GLN A 391 12.34 5.64 0.02
CA GLN A 391 12.10 5.16 1.38
C GLN A 391 12.70 6.07 2.48
N ASP A 392 12.87 7.34 2.21
CA ASP A 392 13.40 8.31 3.16
C ASP A 392 12.30 9.08 3.90
N LEU A 393 11.11 9.23 3.29
CA LEU A 393 10.00 10.00 3.85
C LEU A 393 8.74 9.15 4.01
N ILE A 394 8.00 9.45 5.06
CA ILE A 394 6.63 9.00 5.27
C ILE A 394 5.70 10.20 5.21
N VAL A 395 4.65 10.10 4.41
CA VAL A 395 3.54 11.06 4.35
C VAL A 395 2.34 10.39 4.98
N SER A 396 1.72 11.03 5.96
CA SER A 396 0.59 10.43 6.66
C SER A 396 -0.37 11.48 7.20
N PHE A 397 -1.60 11.08 7.40
CA PHE A 397 -2.61 11.90 8.06
C PHE A 397 -2.57 11.72 9.56
N CYS A 398 -2.56 12.84 10.28
CA CYS A 398 -2.63 12.90 11.73
C CYS A 398 -3.91 13.64 12.15
N LYS A 399 -4.72 13.00 12.97
CA LYS A 399 -5.94 13.62 13.50
C LYS A 399 -5.60 14.72 14.52
N ALA A 400 -6.45 15.72 14.64
CA ALA A 400 -6.30 16.74 15.68
C ALA A 400 -6.42 16.10 17.07
N ASP A 401 -5.55 16.51 18.00
CA ASP A 401 -5.68 16.13 19.41
C ASP A 401 -6.94 16.77 20.01
N ASN A 402 -7.83 15.95 20.54
CA ASN A 402 -9.06 16.42 21.18
C ASN A 402 -8.81 17.15 22.51
N ASP A 403 -7.56 17.16 23.00
CA ASP A 403 -7.21 17.73 24.33
C ASP A 403 -6.90 19.24 24.30
N GLN A 404 -6.75 19.82 23.11
CA GLN A 404 -6.59 21.27 23.01
C GLN A 404 -7.96 21.90 22.75
N ALA A 405 -8.36 22.83 23.61
CA ALA A 405 -9.61 23.60 23.59
C ALA A 405 -9.82 24.48 22.32
N THR A 406 -9.22 24.07 21.20
CA THR A 406 -9.45 24.67 19.89
C THR A 406 -10.51 23.85 19.16
N ASP A 407 -11.59 24.51 18.83
CA ASP A 407 -12.82 24.00 18.20
C ASP A 407 -12.60 23.42 16.77
N THR A 408 -11.34 23.20 16.35
CA THR A 408 -10.98 22.72 15.02
C THR A 408 -10.86 21.20 14.98
N ARG A 409 -11.81 20.54 14.32
CA ARG A 409 -11.81 19.10 14.03
C ARG A 409 -10.83 18.70 12.93
N ALA A 410 -10.20 19.68 12.26
CA ALA A 410 -9.31 19.46 11.15
C ALA A 410 -7.97 18.87 11.63
N GLY A 411 -7.56 17.76 11.01
CA GLY A 411 -6.26 17.15 11.22
C GLY A 411 -5.14 17.82 10.44
N SER A 412 -4.08 17.08 10.16
CA SER A 412 -2.96 17.55 9.36
C SER A 412 -2.34 16.42 8.52
N ILE A 413 -1.74 16.76 7.40
CA ILE A 413 -0.89 15.84 6.64
C ILE A 413 0.55 16.14 7.06
N ASN A 414 1.21 15.14 7.64
CA ASN A 414 2.57 15.26 8.13
C ASN A 414 3.53 14.53 7.21
N ILE A 415 4.63 15.15 6.90
CA ILE A 415 5.75 14.59 6.14
C ILE A 415 6.93 14.46 7.09
N SER A 416 7.33 13.22 7.37
CA SER A 416 8.39 12.93 8.35
C SER A 416 9.53 12.14 7.73
N ASN A 417 10.75 12.42 8.20
CA ASN A 417 11.93 11.70 7.77
C ASN A 417 12.03 10.38 8.55
N ILE A 418 12.11 9.26 7.84
CA ILE A 418 12.12 7.90 8.43
C ILE A 418 13.35 7.64 9.29
N TRP A 419 14.49 8.22 8.92
CA TRP A 419 15.75 8.00 9.65
C TRP A 419 15.85 8.76 10.96
N THR A 420 15.22 9.93 11.03
CA THR A 420 15.33 10.83 12.18
C THR A 420 14.07 10.91 13.02
N GLY A 421 12.95 10.37 12.52
CA GLY A 421 11.63 10.50 13.13
C GLY A 421 11.07 11.92 13.14
N LYS A 422 11.77 12.90 12.58
CA LYS A 422 11.37 14.31 12.64
C LYS A 422 10.39 14.66 11.54
N CYS A 423 9.33 15.35 11.91
CA CYS A 423 8.42 16.01 10.97
C CYS A 423 9.17 17.15 10.28
N ILE A 424 9.26 17.10 8.95
CA ILE A 424 9.95 18.09 8.11
C ILE A 424 9.00 19.11 7.50
N ALA A 425 7.72 18.72 7.34
CA ALA A 425 6.67 19.60 6.87
C ALA A 425 5.31 19.13 7.39
N LYS A 426 4.41 20.10 7.62
CA LYS A 426 3.06 19.86 8.11
C LYS A 426 2.09 20.73 7.31
N ILE A 427 1.10 20.09 6.68
CA ILE A 427 0.01 20.76 5.98
C ILE A 427 -1.18 20.76 6.94
N ASN A 428 -1.60 21.93 7.39
CA ASN A 428 -2.75 22.13 8.28
C ASN A 428 -3.57 23.32 7.78
N SER A 429 -4.71 23.58 8.41
CA SER A 429 -5.61 24.67 8.01
C SER A 429 -4.93 26.04 8.01
N SER A 430 -3.97 26.28 8.91
CA SER A 430 -3.28 27.58 8.99
C SER A 430 -2.22 27.78 7.91
N ASN A 431 -1.55 26.72 7.47
CA ASN A 431 -0.44 26.78 6.50
C ASN A 431 -0.90 26.62 5.05
N ALA A 432 -2.05 25.99 4.84
CA ALA A 432 -2.60 25.71 3.51
C ALA A 432 -3.35 26.90 2.89
N MET A 433 -3.44 28.04 3.62
CA MET A 433 -4.08 29.26 3.14
C MET A 433 -3.12 30.17 2.39
N PRO A 434 -3.60 30.93 1.38
CA PRO A 434 -2.80 31.95 0.69
C PRO A 434 -2.25 32.99 1.68
N SER A 435 -1.02 33.43 1.45
CA SER A 435 -0.39 34.47 2.28
C SER A 435 -1.19 35.78 2.26
N LYS A 436 -1.16 36.52 3.36
CA LYS A 436 -1.92 37.79 3.51
C LYS A 436 -1.58 38.82 2.46
N ASP A 437 -0.37 38.76 1.91
CA ASP A 437 0.16 39.75 0.93
C ASP A 437 -0.42 39.55 -0.49
N GLU A 438 -1.01 38.40 -0.81
CA GLU A 438 -1.64 38.11 -2.10
C GLU A 438 -3.14 38.50 -2.16
N GLN A 439 -3.72 39.01 -1.04
CA GLN A 439 -5.17 39.19 -0.88
C GLN A 439 -5.64 40.62 -0.58
N GLU A 440 -4.92 41.66 -0.95
CA GLU A 440 -5.45 43.01 -0.87
C GLU A 440 -6.64 43.21 -1.83
N GLY A 441 -7.81 42.73 -1.46
CA GLY A 441 -9.05 42.88 -2.25
C GLY A 441 -10.10 41.79 -2.11
N SER A 442 -9.82 40.70 -1.39
CA SER A 442 -10.80 39.61 -1.22
C SER A 442 -11.78 39.91 -0.09
N SER A 443 -13.09 39.76 -0.37
CA SER A 443 -14.12 39.96 0.66
C SER A 443 -13.98 38.93 1.79
N SER A 444 -14.30 39.32 3.02
CA SER A 444 -14.24 38.45 4.21
C SER A 444 -15.00 37.14 4.04
N ASN A 445 -16.09 37.14 3.28
CA ASN A 445 -16.89 35.95 2.95
C ASN A 445 -16.14 34.93 2.11
N LYS A 446 -15.35 35.38 1.13
CA LYS A 446 -14.58 34.47 0.26
C LYS A 446 -13.52 33.72 1.07
N ARG A 447 -12.83 34.45 1.94
CA ARG A 447 -11.82 33.87 2.85
C ARG A 447 -12.40 32.85 3.80
N GLN A 448 -13.59 33.09 4.37
CA GLN A 448 -14.25 32.13 5.25
C GLN A 448 -14.64 30.85 4.52
N VAL A 449 -15.10 30.95 3.27
CA VAL A 449 -15.41 29.78 2.42
C VAL A 449 -14.15 28.97 2.14
N GLU A 450 -13.03 29.61 1.82
CA GLU A 450 -11.74 28.92 1.59
C GLU A 450 -11.24 28.21 2.85
N VAL A 451 -11.34 28.83 4.02
CA VAL A 451 -10.99 28.20 5.31
C VAL A 451 -11.83 26.96 5.55
N ASN A 452 -13.14 27.04 5.37
CA ASN A 452 -14.05 25.92 5.59
C ASN A 452 -13.75 24.76 4.61
N MET A 453 -13.36 25.06 3.36
CA MET A 453 -12.97 24.04 2.39
C MET A 453 -11.68 23.30 2.77
N VAL A 454 -10.69 24.03 3.29
CA VAL A 454 -9.42 23.42 3.75
C VAL A 454 -9.66 22.58 5.01
N GLU A 455 -10.50 23.03 5.93
CA GLU A 455 -10.87 22.27 7.12
C GLU A 455 -11.63 20.99 6.74
N GLU A 456 -12.62 21.06 5.84
CA GLU A 456 -13.32 19.89 5.30
C GLU A 456 -12.35 18.89 4.65
N ALA A 457 -11.38 19.40 3.88
CA ALA A 457 -10.39 18.56 3.20
C ALA A 457 -9.42 17.86 4.15
N LEU A 458 -9.20 18.39 5.35
CA LEU A 458 -8.36 17.81 6.40
C LEU A 458 -9.17 17.07 7.47
N GLU A 459 -10.50 17.02 7.35
CA GLU A 459 -11.36 16.23 8.21
C GLU A 459 -11.50 14.81 7.68
N ASP A 460 -11.32 13.82 8.56
CA ASP A 460 -11.56 12.39 8.25
C ASP A 460 -10.94 11.87 6.95
N ILE A 461 -9.66 12.18 6.70
CA ILE A 461 -8.92 11.59 5.57
C ILE A 461 -8.89 10.08 5.71
N THR A 462 -9.41 9.37 4.70
CA THR A 462 -9.55 7.91 4.65
C THR A 462 -8.64 7.23 3.64
N ALA A 463 -8.09 7.99 2.69
CA ALA A 463 -7.10 7.54 1.72
C ALA A 463 -6.10 8.65 1.43
N LEU A 464 -4.85 8.30 1.16
CA LEU A 464 -3.77 9.22 0.85
C LEU A 464 -2.88 8.62 -0.23
N TYR A 465 -2.56 9.42 -1.24
CA TYR A 465 -1.60 9.08 -2.29
C TYR A 465 -0.69 10.29 -2.57
N PHE A 466 0.60 10.06 -2.74
CA PHE A 466 1.55 11.09 -3.12
C PHE A 466 2.14 10.79 -4.49
N ASP A 467 1.83 11.65 -5.46
CA ASP A 467 2.46 11.63 -6.78
C ASP A 467 3.81 12.34 -6.70
N GLU A 468 4.87 11.55 -6.64
CA GLU A 468 6.24 12.05 -6.50
C GLU A 468 6.73 12.77 -7.76
N GLU A 469 6.23 12.39 -8.93
CA GLU A 469 6.63 12.96 -10.21
C GLU A 469 6.12 14.40 -10.36
N HIS A 470 4.86 14.61 -10.01
CA HIS A 470 4.23 15.92 -10.10
C HIS A 470 4.27 16.72 -8.80
N ASN A 471 4.75 16.09 -7.72
CA ASN A 471 4.79 16.68 -6.39
C ASN A 471 3.39 17.11 -5.89
N GLU A 472 2.42 16.21 -5.99
CA GLU A 472 1.04 16.41 -5.57
C GLU A 472 0.60 15.37 -4.57
N ILE A 473 -0.09 15.78 -3.52
CA ILE A 473 -0.71 14.87 -2.56
C ILE A 473 -2.21 14.83 -2.86
N TYR A 474 -2.75 13.63 -2.93
CA TYR A 474 -4.17 13.36 -3.10
C TYR A 474 -4.71 12.78 -1.80
N THR A 475 -5.81 13.33 -1.30
CA THR A 475 -6.46 12.82 -0.10
C THR A 475 -7.95 12.57 -0.36
N GLY A 476 -8.42 11.40 0.04
CA GLY A 476 -9.83 11.04 0.03
C GLY A 476 -10.44 11.15 1.41
N ASN A 477 -11.72 11.53 1.51
CA ASN A 477 -12.40 11.67 2.79
C ASN A 477 -13.64 10.74 2.92
N SER A 478 -14.28 10.82 4.09
CA SER A 478 -15.50 10.05 4.40
C SER A 478 -16.70 10.43 3.54
N ASN A 479 -16.70 11.62 2.92
CA ASN A 479 -17.79 12.16 2.11
C ASN A 479 -17.66 11.84 0.61
N GLY A 480 -16.66 11.04 0.19
CA GLY A 480 -16.44 10.71 -1.22
C GLY A 480 -15.79 11.84 -2.02
N LEU A 481 -15.12 12.76 -1.36
CA LEU A 481 -14.37 13.82 -2.00
C LEU A 481 -12.90 13.44 -2.08
N VAL A 482 -12.26 13.79 -3.19
CA VAL A 482 -10.81 13.71 -3.36
C VAL A 482 -10.25 15.12 -3.49
N HIS A 483 -9.29 15.45 -2.65
CA HIS A 483 -8.65 16.76 -2.61
C HIS A 483 -7.22 16.67 -3.11
N VAL A 484 -6.79 17.70 -3.85
CA VAL A 484 -5.45 17.79 -4.41
C VAL A 484 -4.68 18.89 -3.72
N TRP A 485 -3.50 18.56 -3.23
CA TRP A 485 -2.59 19.48 -2.56
C TRP A 485 -1.32 19.60 -3.38
N SER A 486 -0.97 20.80 -3.77
CA SER A 486 0.24 21.10 -4.56
C SER A 486 0.84 22.46 -4.19
N ASN A 487 2.05 22.76 -4.72
CA ASN A 487 2.72 24.05 -4.55
C ASN A 487 2.17 25.09 -5.51
#